data_f203d502cb47b7bdc03132b96bd3cfc6
#
_entry.id   f203d502cb47b7bdc03132b96bd3cfc6
#
_cell.length_a   1.000
_cell.length_b   1.000
_cell.length_c   1.000
_cell.angle_alpha   90.00
_cell.angle_beta   90.00
_cell.angle_gamma   90.00
#
_symmetry.space_group_name_H-M   'P 1'
#
loop_
_entity.id
_entity.type
_entity.pdbx_description
1 polymer ?
#
loop_
_entity_poly.entity_id
_entity_poly.type
_entity_poly.pdbx_seq_one_letter_code
_entity_poly.pdbx_strand_id
1 'polypeptide(L)'
;MTRTLLAAASTVALLALGACGNDQSAGNQTARAGIWAAGSSTVFPFATRVAENDARTSGGAAPRVESLGTGGGIQAFCQGVGPNTPDIANASRRMKASEFELCRTNGVTDIVEIKIGFDGLVIATDRNAPDYGFSGDDLYLALAKEIPGPDGTFIANPNTTWSQVNPGLPATRIQVYGPPPTSGTRDSWLELAMAPSAEAIPALAALAESDEDRFETLAHTLREDGAWVDSGENDNAIVQTLTRTPGSTGVFGYSFLEQNNNLVKAHSVNGVMPTLETIASGEYPISRSMFIYVKKQHVGVTPGLEQFVMEFMSDASAGRGGYLQDRGLVPLPAADLAAQQAAARAMTVMTAPTE
;
A
#
# COMPACT_ATOMS: atom_id res chain seq x y z
N MET A 1 -18.55 56.73 -60.16
CA MET A 1 -17.74 57.99 -60.06
C MET A 1 -16.55 57.72 -59.18
N THR A 2 -15.41 57.71 -59.80
CA THR A 2 -14.05 58.18 -59.42
C THR A 2 -13.43 57.48 -58.17
N ARG A 3 -12.49 56.52 -58.37
CA ARG A 3 -11.04 56.65 -58.50
C ARG A 3 -10.39 57.39 -57.32
N THR A 4 -9.51 56.72 -56.53
CA THR A 4 -8.09 56.88 -56.74
C THR A 4 -7.27 55.85 -55.94
N LEU A 5 -6.30 55.24 -56.62
CA LEU A 5 -5.15 54.48 -56.16
C LEU A 5 -4.16 55.42 -55.44
N LEU A 6 -3.42 54.92 -54.48
CA LEU A 6 -2.01 55.29 -54.33
C LEU A 6 -1.25 54.14 -53.59
N ALA A 7 -0.20 53.73 -54.31
CA ALA A 7 0.82 52.78 -53.90
C ALA A 7 2.00 53.52 -53.27
N ALA A 8 2.83 52.81 -52.63
CA ALA A 8 4.27 52.95 -52.34
C ALA A 8 4.56 52.70 -50.83
N ALA A 9 5.61 52.12 -50.35
CA ALA A 9 6.85 51.65 -50.97
C ALA A 9 7.49 50.65 -49.96
N SER A 10 8.22 49.73 -50.55
CA SER A 10 9.11 48.79 -49.92
C SER A 10 10.23 49.41 -49.09
N THR A 11 10.59 48.89 -47.94
CA THR A 11 12.00 49.03 -47.49
C THR A 11 12.41 47.66 -46.88
N VAL A 12 13.28 47.01 -47.61
CA VAL A 12 14.13 45.89 -47.24
C VAL A 12 15.25 46.44 -46.37
N ALA A 13 15.42 45.86 -45.18
CA ALA A 13 16.64 45.97 -44.39
C ALA A 13 17.14 44.57 -44.03
N LEU A 14 18.08 44.11 -44.84
CA LEU A 14 19.03 43.06 -44.46
C LEU A 14 20.06 43.64 -43.50
N LEU A 15 20.29 43.00 -42.33
CA LEU A 15 21.57 43.03 -41.60
C LEU A 15 21.59 41.89 -40.64
N ALA A 16 22.41 41.05 -40.89
CA ALA A 16 23.72 40.58 -40.42
C ALA A 16 23.66 39.29 -39.63
N LEU A 17 24.28 38.29 -40.24
CA LEU A 17 24.79 37.08 -39.58
C LEU A 17 25.77 37.48 -38.47
N GLY A 18 25.50 36.96 -37.27
CA GLY A 18 26.37 37.05 -36.12
C GLY A 18 26.52 35.68 -35.48
N ALA A 19 27.64 35.04 -35.77
CA ALA A 19 28.42 34.12 -34.95
C ALA A 19 27.73 32.97 -34.23
N CYS A 20 28.12 31.77 -34.66
CA CYS A 20 28.13 30.53 -33.92
C CYS A 20 28.70 30.70 -32.52
N GLY A 21 27.88 30.50 -31.50
CA GLY A 21 28.28 30.09 -30.17
C GLY A 21 27.78 28.67 -29.98
N ASN A 22 28.70 27.73 -30.01
CA ASN A 22 28.45 26.34 -29.71
C ASN A 22 28.42 26.22 -28.17
N ASP A 23 27.33 26.67 -27.55
CA ASP A 23 27.01 26.29 -26.16
C ASP A 23 26.17 25.02 -26.22
N GLN A 24 26.85 23.91 -25.97
CA GLN A 24 26.18 22.73 -25.48
C GLN A 24 25.61 23.08 -24.11
N SER A 25 24.44 23.70 -24.10
CA SER A 25 23.65 23.89 -22.91
C SER A 25 23.34 22.51 -22.37
N ALA A 26 23.92 22.21 -21.22
CA ALA A 26 23.43 21.19 -20.31
C ALA A 26 21.90 21.23 -20.36
N GLY A 27 21.27 20.09 -20.66
CA GLY A 27 19.84 20.01 -20.91
C GLY A 27 19.08 20.74 -19.82
N ASN A 28 18.25 21.64 -20.24
CA ASN A 28 17.30 22.33 -19.37
C ASN A 28 16.32 21.27 -18.83
N GLN A 29 16.68 20.62 -17.72
CA GLN A 29 15.74 19.82 -16.96
C GLN A 29 14.70 20.82 -16.48
N THR A 30 13.55 20.86 -17.16
CA THR A 30 12.41 21.63 -16.68
C THR A 30 12.16 21.25 -15.25
N ALA A 31 12.38 22.21 -14.34
CA ALA A 31 12.19 22.01 -12.93
C ALA A 31 10.80 21.42 -12.70
N ARG A 32 10.74 20.31 -11.99
CA ARG A 32 9.48 19.64 -11.66
C ARG A 32 8.66 20.57 -10.79
N ALA A 33 7.36 20.66 -11.05
CA ALA A 33 6.45 21.53 -10.30
C ALA A 33 6.15 21.02 -8.87
N GLY A 34 6.53 19.80 -8.52
CA GLY A 34 6.29 19.19 -7.20
C GLY A 34 6.68 17.72 -7.13
N ILE A 35 6.61 17.16 -5.93
CA ILE A 35 6.91 15.78 -5.62
C ILE A 35 5.82 14.87 -6.22
N TRP A 36 6.25 13.72 -6.76
CA TRP A 36 5.37 12.67 -7.23
C TRP A 36 5.72 11.33 -6.57
N ALA A 37 4.79 10.81 -5.75
CA ALA A 37 4.85 9.48 -5.16
C ALA A 37 3.81 8.58 -5.84
N ALA A 38 4.18 7.36 -6.21
CA ALA A 38 3.28 6.42 -6.87
C ALA A 38 3.51 4.99 -6.37
N GLY A 39 2.49 4.16 -6.31
CA GLY A 39 2.65 2.74 -5.98
C GLY A 39 1.53 2.14 -5.16
N SER A 40 1.91 1.41 -4.11
CA SER A 40 1.03 0.60 -3.27
C SER A 40 -0.24 1.32 -2.83
N SER A 41 -1.39 0.69 -3.04
CA SER A 41 -2.69 1.12 -2.51
C SER A 41 -2.71 1.14 -0.98
N THR A 42 -2.00 0.21 -0.34
CA THR A 42 -1.86 0.13 1.13
C THR A 42 -1.07 1.31 1.69
N VAL A 43 0.00 1.75 1.01
CA VAL A 43 0.82 2.89 1.44
C VAL A 43 0.20 4.22 1.04
N PHE A 44 -0.68 4.23 0.03
CA PHE A 44 -1.34 5.43 -0.50
C PHE A 44 -1.98 6.33 0.58
N PRO A 45 -2.79 5.83 1.55
CA PRO A 45 -3.40 6.68 2.58
C PRO A 45 -2.37 7.32 3.51
N PHE A 46 -1.24 6.66 3.78
CA PHE A 46 -0.15 7.22 4.58
C PHE A 46 0.58 8.32 3.82
N ALA A 47 0.99 8.05 2.59
CA ALA A 47 1.67 9.02 1.74
C ALA A 47 0.79 10.26 1.48
N THR A 48 -0.52 10.07 1.26
CA THR A 48 -1.49 11.18 1.11
C THR A 48 -1.57 12.00 2.38
N ARG A 49 -1.62 11.37 3.56
CA ARG A 49 -1.68 12.08 4.83
C ARG A 49 -0.43 12.93 5.10
N VAL A 50 0.75 12.40 4.75
CA VAL A 50 2.01 13.16 4.82
C VAL A 50 1.99 14.31 3.81
N ALA A 51 1.52 14.09 2.58
CA ALA A 51 1.41 15.11 1.55
C ALA A 51 0.49 16.28 1.95
N GLU A 52 -0.65 15.97 2.58
CA GLU A 52 -1.56 16.98 3.14
C GLU A 52 -0.89 17.78 4.27
N ASN A 53 -0.13 17.12 5.14
CA ASN A 53 0.58 17.78 6.23
C ASN A 53 1.73 18.66 5.71
N ASP A 54 2.49 18.16 4.74
CA ASP A 54 3.57 18.90 4.07
C ASP A 54 3.04 20.18 3.41
N ALA A 55 1.98 20.09 2.62
CA ALA A 55 1.35 21.25 1.99
C ALA A 55 0.88 22.29 3.02
N ARG A 56 0.32 21.85 4.14
CA ARG A 56 -0.16 22.73 5.21
C ARG A 56 0.99 23.44 5.94
N THR A 57 2.12 22.79 6.11
CA THR A 57 3.28 23.35 6.85
C THR A 57 4.21 24.15 5.96
N SER A 58 4.42 23.73 4.72
CA SER A 58 5.26 24.45 3.74
C SER A 58 4.54 25.62 3.05
N GLY A 59 3.20 25.61 3.04
CA GLY A 59 2.39 26.57 2.27
C GLY A 59 2.47 26.35 0.76
N GLY A 60 3.07 25.26 0.32
CA GLY A 60 3.22 24.86 -1.09
C GLY A 60 2.05 24.02 -1.63
N ALA A 61 2.16 23.61 -2.89
CA ALA A 61 1.25 22.62 -3.47
C ALA A 61 1.49 21.25 -2.84
N ALA A 62 0.41 20.51 -2.57
CA ALA A 62 0.53 19.16 -2.05
C ALA A 62 1.27 18.24 -3.05
N PRO A 63 2.19 17.39 -2.57
CA PRO A 63 2.75 16.32 -3.37
C PRO A 63 1.66 15.47 -4.06
N ARG A 64 1.92 15.12 -5.32
CA ARG A 64 1.05 14.20 -6.06
C ARG A 64 1.26 12.78 -5.55
N VAL A 65 0.19 12.12 -5.13
CA VAL A 65 0.22 10.71 -4.69
C VAL A 65 -0.72 9.90 -5.56
N GLU A 66 -0.25 8.77 -6.09
CA GLU A 66 -1.03 7.89 -6.97
C GLU A 66 -0.98 6.44 -6.52
N SER A 67 -2.13 5.77 -6.58
CA SER A 67 -2.26 4.33 -6.33
C SER A 67 -2.15 3.58 -7.66
N LEU A 68 -1.06 2.84 -7.85
CA LEU A 68 -0.76 2.03 -9.05
C LEU A 68 -0.47 0.56 -8.71
N GLY A 69 -0.65 0.17 -7.43
CA GLY A 69 -0.09 -1.06 -6.89
C GLY A 69 1.44 -1.00 -6.75
N THR A 70 2.02 -1.85 -5.89
CA THR A 70 3.48 -1.87 -5.64
C THR A 70 4.28 -2.08 -6.93
N GLY A 71 3.93 -3.09 -7.71
CA GLY A 71 4.63 -3.41 -8.97
C GLY A 71 4.54 -2.29 -10.00
N GLY A 72 3.34 -1.73 -10.22
CA GLY A 72 3.12 -0.62 -11.13
C GLY A 72 3.88 0.65 -10.73
N GLY A 73 3.91 0.96 -9.43
CA GLY A 73 4.66 2.08 -8.87
C GLY A 73 6.16 1.94 -9.06
N ILE A 74 6.73 0.78 -8.73
CA ILE A 74 8.16 0.48 -8.92
C ILE A 74 8.50 0.51 -10.41
N GLN A 75 7.65 -0.07 -11.28
CA GLN A 75 7.87 -0.03 -12.72
C GLN A 75 7.91 1.41 -13.25
N ALA A 76 6.97 2.27 -12.86
CA ALA A 76 6.96 3.68 -13.24
C ALA A 76 8.18 4.43 -12.70
N PHE A 77 8.57 4.17 -11.45
CA PHE A 77 9.75 4.72 -10.80
C PHE A 77 11.03 4.35 -11.56
N CYS A 78 11.16 3.09 -12.01
CA CYS A 78 12.31 2.59 -12.74
C CYS A 78 12.36 2.97 -14.22
N GLN A 79 11.43 3.79 -14.75
CA GLN A 79 11.48 4.22 -16.18
C GLN A 79 12.62 5.22 -16.50
N GLY A 80 13.35 5.69 -15.51
CA GLY A 80 14.50 6.58 -15.69
C GLY A 80 14.55 7.74 -14.70
N VAL A 81 15.46 8.66 -14.94
CA VAL A 81 15.66 9.88 -14.16
C VAL A 81 15.12 11.06 -14.95
N GLY A 82 14.13 11.78 -14.42
CA GLY A 82 13.58 12.93 -15.10
C GLY A 82 12.15 13.29 -14.67
N PRO A 83 11.60 14.38 -15.20
CA PRO A 83 10.35 14.98 -14.70
C PRO A 83 9.11 14.11 -14.93
N ASN A 84 9.17 13.11 -15.79
CA ASN A 84 8.05 12.24 -16.15
C ASN A 84 8.06 10.88 -15.43
N THR A 85 8.88 10.73 -14.39
CA THR A 85 8.93 9.51 -13.56
C THR A 85 8.77 9.85 -12.09
N PRO A 86 8.19 8.99 -11.25
CA PRO A 86 8.02 9.26 -9.83
C PRO A 86 9.35 9.53 -9.09
N ASP A 87 9.29 10.40 -8.09
CA ASP A 87 10.38 10.65 -7.14
C ASP A 87 10.44 9.56 -6.09
N ILE A 88 9.25 9.03 -5.74
CA ILE A 88 9.05 8.03 -4.71
C ILE A 88 8.19 6.89 -5.25
N ALA A 89 8.62 5.64 -5.02
CA ALA A 89 7.77 4.48 -5.17
C ALA A 89 7.29 4.00 -3.79
N ASN A 90 5.97 3.95 -3.61
CA ASN A 90 5.33 3.37 -2.43
C ASN A 90 5.22 1.85 -2.60
N ALA A 91 5.58 1.07 -1.58
CA ALA A 91 5.60 -0.37 -1.67
C ALA A 91 5.12 -1.07 -0.39
N SER A 92 4.28 -2.09 -0.53
CA SER A 92 3.80 -2.94 0.56
C SER A 92 4.56 -4.28 0.65
N ARG A 93 5.65 -4.39 -0.07
CA ARG A 93 6.68 -5.43 0.00
C ARG A 93 8.02 -4.84 -0.38
N ARG A 94 9.07 -5.58 -0.08
CA ARG A 94 10.41 -5.18 -0.54
C ARG A 94 10.52 -5.23 -2.06
N MET A 95 11.35 -4.35 -2.63
CA MET A 95 11.71 -4.35 -4.05
C MET A 95 12.39 -5.68 -4.41
N LYS A 96 11.96 -6.31 -5.50
CA LYS A 96 12.56 -7.55 -6.00
C LYS A 96 13.91 -7.27 -6.67
N ALA A 97 14.79 -8.27 -6.72
CA ALA A 97 16.08 -8.15 -7.43
C ALA A 97 15.89 -7.79 -8.91
N SER A 98 14.88 -8.36 -9.58
CA SER A 98 14.53 -8.04 -10.98
C SER A 98 14.06 -6.60 -11.16
N GLU A 99 13.33 -6.04 -10.20
CA GLU A 99 12.88 -4.63 -10.23
C GLU A 99 14.05 -3.66 -10.00
N PHE A 100 14.95 -4.00 -9.08
CA PHE A 100 16.18 -3.23 -8.85
C PHE A 100 17.06 -3.20 -10.12
N GLU A 101 17.21 -4.33 -10.80
CA GLU A 101 17.98 -4.42 -12.04
C GLU A 101 17.32 -3.65 -13.20
N LEU A 102 15.98 -3.66 -13.28
CA LEU A 102 15.24 -2.80 -14.22
C LEU A 102 15.54 -1.30 -13.97
N CYS A 103 15.51 -0.88 -12.72
CA CYS A 103 15.87 0.48 -12.34
C CYS A 103 17.29 0.84 -12.80
N ARG A 104 18.24 -0.02 -12.48
CA ARG A 104 19.66 0.16 -12.82
C ARG A 104 19.88 0.25 -14.33
N THR A 105 19.24 -0.61 -15.10
CA THR A 105 19.30 -0.63 -16.56
C THR A 105 18.80 0.68 -17.17
N ASN A 106 17.78 1.29 -16.58
CA ASN A 106 17.20 2.56 -17.01
C ASN A 106 17.87 3.79 -16.37
N GLY A 107 19.03 3.62 -15.72
CA GLY A 107 19.83 4.73 -15.16
C GLY A 107 19.38 5.22 -13.79
N VAL A 108 18.42 4.54 -13.13
CA VAL A 108 18.04 4.81 -11.75
C VAL A 108 18.95 3.97 -10.85
N THR A 109 20.10 4.53 -10.46
CA THR A 109 21.19 3.82 -9.78
C THR A 109 21.24 4.09 -8.27
N ASP A 110 20.75 5.24 -7.84
CA ASP A 110 20.84 5.71 -6.48
C ASP A 110 19.46 5.69 -5.82
N ILE A 111 19.07 4.50 -5.35
CA ILE A 111 17.77 4.25 -4.72
C ILE A 111 17.96 4.22 -3.20
N VAL A 112 17.15 4.98 -2.47
CA VAL A 112 17.12 4.95 -1.01
C VAL A 112 15.91 4.12 -0.59
N GLU A 113 16.12 3.01 0.11
CA GLU A 113 15.07 2.19 0.71
C GLU A 113 14.80 2.69 2.13
N ILE A 114 13.55 2.99 2.44
CA ILE A 114 13.12 3.39 3.79
C ILE A 114 11.92 2.53 4.18
N LYS A 115 12.07 1.76 5.24
CA LYS A 115 10.96 1.05 5.87
C LYS A 115 10.18 2.01 6.75
N ILE A 116 8.90 2.23 6.42
CA ILE A 116 8.09 3.25 7.11
C ILE A 116 7.29 2.68 8.30
N GLY A 117 7.09 1.39 8.35
CA GLY A 117 6.29 0.70 9.37
C GLY A 117 5.78 -0.64 8.87
N PHE A 118 4.71 -1.10 9.49
CA PHE A 118 4.05 -2.34 9.10
C PHE A 118 2.57 -2.09 8.81
N ASP A 119 2.03 -2.91 7.92
CA ASP A 119 0.61 -3.18 7.79
C ASP A 119 0.32 -4.47 8.57
N GLY A 120 -0.66 -4.45 9.43
CA GLY A 120 -1.11 -5.61 10.20
C GLY A 120 -2.62 -5.57 10.32
N LEU A 121 -3.28 -6.63 9.86
CA LEU A 121 -4.73 -6.77 9.91
C LEU A 121 -5.12 -7.78 10.96
N VAL A 122 -6.21 -7.52 11.64
CA VAL A 122 -6.74 -8.41 12.66
C VAL A 122 -8.13 -8.89 12.29
N ILE A 123 -8.44 -10.13 12.68
CA ILE A 123 -9.81 -10.59 12.80
C ILE A 123 -10.19 -10.55 14.28
N ALA A 124 -11.25 -9.80 14.59
CA ALA A 124 -11.61 -9.45 15.97
C ALA A 124 -13.10 -9.63 16.22
N THR A 125 -13.46 -9.70 17.50
CA THR A 125 -14.85 -9.76 17.98
C THR A 125 -15.07 -8.77 19.12
N ASP A 126 -16.31 -8.62 19.57
CA ASP A 126 -16.59 -8.05 20.89
C ASP A 126 -15.72 -8.74 21.96
N ARG A 127 -15.28 -7.98 22.97
CA ARG A 127 -14.36 -8.49 24.00
C ARG A 127 -14.91 -9.69 24.78
N ASN A 128 -16.23 -9.81 24.92
CA ASN A 128 -16.91 -10.86 25.67
C ASN A 128 -17.29 -12.08 24.81
N ALA A 129 -17.04 -12.04 23.49
CA ALA A 129 -17.30 -13.17 22.60
C ALA A 129 -16.39 -14.36 22.92
N PRO A 130 -16.74 -15.58 22.47
CA PRO A 130 -15.85 -16.74 22.54
C PRO A 130 -14.49 -16.45 21.85
N ASP A 131 -13.48 -17.21 22.21
CA ASP A 131 -12.20 -17.17 21.50
C ASP A 131 -12.27 -17.98 20.20
N TYR A 132 -11.61 -17.49 19.16
CA TYR A 132 -11.42 -18.15 17.88
C TYR A 132 -9.92 -18.42 17.70
N GLY A 133 -9.57 -19.57 17.17
CA GLY A 133 -8.23 -19.90 16.73
C GLY A 133 -8.32 -20.33 15.28
N PHE A 134 -8.06 -19.39 14.36
CA PHE A 134 -8.14 -19.67 12.93
C PHE A 134 -6.90 -20.43 12.46
N SER A 135 -7.10 -21.44 11.64
CA SER A 135 -6.04 -22.18 10.96
C SER A 135 -5.90 -21.74 9.50
N GLY A 136 -4.89 -22.27 8.80
CA GLY A 136 -4.45 -21.79 7.50
C GLY A 136 -5.52 -21.61 6.45
N ASP A 137 -6.49 -22.55 6.35
CA ASP A 137 -7.53 -22.56 5.33
C ASP A 137 -8.90 -22.03 5.81
N ASP A 138 -9.08 -21.83 7.12
CA ASP A 138 -10.37 -21.44 7.69
C ASP A 138 -10.94 -20.15 7.10
N LEU A 139 -10.08 -19.16 6.86
CA LEU A 139 -10.52 -17.84 6.37
C LEU A 139 -11.02 -17.92 4.94
N TYR A 140 -10.35 -18.68 4.07
CA TYR A 140 -10.81 -18.92 2.71
C TYR A 140 -12.12 -19.71 2.70
N LEU A 141 -12.17 -20.83 3.40
CA LEU A 141 -13.36 -21.69 3.48
C LEU A 141 -14.58 -20.97 4.08
N ALA A 142 -14.37 -19.94 4.88
CA ALA A 142 -15.45 -19.11 5.42
C ALA A 142 -15.92 -18.03 4.44
N LEU A 143 -15.00 -17.35 3.76
CA LEU A 143 -15.25 -16.05 3.13
C LEU A 143 -15.16 -16.03 1.61
N ALA A 144 -14.55 -17.05 0.97
CA ALA A 144 -14.48 -17.14 -0.47
C ALA A 144 -15.89 -17.37 -1.07
N LYS A 145 -16.13 -16.77 -2.23
CA LYS A 145 -17.39 -16.94 -2.98
C LYS A 145 -17.56 -18.38 -3.44
N GLU A 146 -16.49 -19.00 -3.90
CA GLU A 146 -16.45 -20.39 -4.35
C GLU A 146 -15.36 -21.15 -3.58
N ILE A 147 -15.64 -22.42 -3.26
CA ILE A 147 -14.70 -23.32 -2.60
C ILE A 147 -14.62 -24.65 -3.36
N PRO A 148 -13.55 -25.45 -3.21
CA PRO A 148 -13.48 -26.79 -3.81
C PRO A 148 -14.60 -27.69 -3.27
N GLY A 149 -15.38 -28.25 -4.18
CA GLY A 149 -16.39 -29.27 -3.89
C GLY A 149 -15.80 -30.69 -3.81
N PRO A 150 -16.59 -31.69 -3.40
CA PRO A 150 -16.14 -33.08 -3.19
C PRO A 150 -15.64 -33.76 -4.48
N ASP A 151 -16.09 -33.31 -5.64
CA ASP A 151 -15.73 -33.84 -6.96
C ASP A 151 -14.57 -33.06 -7.64
N GLY A 152 -13.97 -32.11 -6.91
CA GLY A 152 -12.89 -31.25 -7.41
C GLY A 152 -13.36 -30.08 -8.27
N THR A 153 -14.67 -29.90 -8.47
CA THR A 153 -15.22 -28.67 -9.07
C THR A 153 -15.35 -27.57 -8.02
N PHE A 154 -15.34 -26.31 -8.47
CA PHE A 154 -15.60 -25.18 -7.57
C PHE A 154 -17.10 -24.97 -7.46
N ILE A 155 -17.58 -24.88 -6.22
CA ILE A 155 -19.00 -24.67 -5.88
C ILE A 155 -19.21 -23.38 -5.09
N ALA A 156 -20.38 -22.79 -5.16
CA ALA A 156 -20.76 -21.71 -4.27
C ALA A 156 -20.60 -22.14 -2.80
N ASN A 157 -20.00 -21.28 -1.99
CA ASN A 157 -19.66 -21.61 -0.61
C ASN A 157 -20.91 -21.87 0.25
N PRO A 158 -21.13 -23.10 0.74
CA PRO A 158 -22.32 -23.47 1.50
C PRO A 158 -22.20 -23.16 3.00
N ASN A 159 -21.00 -22.81 3.51
CA ASN A 159 -20.75 -22.65 4.93
C ASN A 159 -21.49 -21.41 5.48
N THR A 160 -22.27 -21.60 6.54
CA THR A 160 -23.03 -20.52 7.19
C THR A 160 -22.59 -20.25 8.63
N THR A 161 -21.87 -21.20 9.24
CA THR A 161 -21.32 -21.06 10.59
C THR A 161 -19.84 -21.41 10.62
N TRP A 162 -19.09 -20.80 11.55
CA TRP A 162 -17.68 -21.07 11.71
C TRP A 162 -17.37 -22.53 12.03
N SER A 163 -18.24 -23.20 12.81
CA SER A 163 -18.09 -24.63 13.13
C SER A 163 -18.32 -25.57 11.94
N GLN A 164 -18.95 -25.12 10.86
CA GLN A 164 -19.01 -25.88 9.59
C GLN A 164 -17.70 -25.83 8.83
N VAL A 165 -16.95 -24.74 8.97
CA VAL A 165 -15.62 -24.59 8.40
C VAL A 165 -14.61 -25.41 9.21
N ASN A 166 -14.60 -25.22 10.51
CA ASN A 166 -13.71 -25.90 11.42
C ASN A 166 -14.48 -26.23 12.73
N PRO A 167 -14.64 -27.51 13.08
CA PRO A 167 -15.35 -27.92 14.30
C PRO A 167 -14.76 -27.37 15.61
N GLY A 168 -13.50 -26.91 15.59
CA GLY A 168 -12.87 -26.24 16.72
C GLY A 168 -13.30 -24.78 16.93
N LEU A 169 -13.98 -24.19 15.93
CA LEU A 169 -14.50 -22.83 16.01
C LEU A 169 -15.92 -22.79 16.59
N PRO A 170 -16.35 -21.65 17.17
CA PRO A 170 -17.70 -21.48 17.69
C PRO A 170 -18.79 -21.73 16.63
N ALA A 171 -19.94 -22.27 17.05
CA ALA A 171 -21.09 -22.49 16.18
C ALA A 171 -21.89 -21.19 15.92
N THR A 172 -21.20 -20.07 15.77
CA THR A 172 -21.77 -18.78 15.43
C THR A 172 -21.84 -18.60 13.91
N ARG A 173 -22.78 -17.77 13.47
CA ARG A 173 -22.91 -17.44 12.04
C ARG A 173 -21.65 -16.75 11.53
N ILE A 174 -21.24 -17.09 10.31
CA ILE A 174 -20.20 -16.34 9.61
C ILE A 174 -20.79 -15.00 9.21
N GLN A 175 -20.36 -13.94 9.88
CA GLN A 175 -20.70 -12.56 9.56
C GLN A 175 -19.51 -11.68 9.90
N VAL A 176 -18.78 -11.27 8.89
CA VAL A 176 -17.53 -10.49 8.99
C VAL A 176 -17.77 -9.09 8.45
N TYR A 177 -17.62 -8.10 9.29
CA TYR A 177 -17.62 -6.69 8.90
C TYR A 177 -16.22 -6.28 8.53
N GLY A 178 -16.02 -5.76 7.32
CA GLY A 178 -14.71 -5.37 6.84
C GLY A 178 -14.73 -4.19 5.89
N PRO A 179 -13.55 -3.74 5.44
CA PRO A 179 -13.44 -2.61 4.54
C PRO A 179 -14.03 -2.92 3.15
N PRO A 180 -14.53 -1.87 2.44
CA PRO A 180 -15.13 -2.01 1.11
C PRO A 180 -14.04 -2.27 0.03
N PRO A 181 -14.45 -2.63 -1.21
CA PRO A 181 -13.51 -2.88 -2.31
C PRO A 181 -12.61 -1.70 -2.70
N THR A 182 -12.96 -0.48 -2.29
CA THR A 182 -12.15 0.74 -2.53
C THR A 182 -11.01 0.93 -1.54
N SER A 183 -10.95 0.11 -0.49
CA SER A 183 -10.00 0.25 0.61
C SER A 183 -8.71 -0.53 0.36
N GLY A 184 -7.55 0.11 0.58
CA GLY A 184 -6.26 -0.58 0.60
C GLY A 184 -6.17 -1.65 1.70
N THR A 185 -6.93 -1.53 2.79
CA THR A 185 -7.07 -2.55 3.84
C THR A 185 -7.78 -3.79 3.30
N ARG A 186 -8.76 -3.62 2.40
CA ARG A 186 -9.39 -4.75 1.70
C ARG A 186 -8.40 -5.48 0.80
N ASP A 187 -7.58 -4.76 0.02
CA ASP A 187 -6.53 -5.35 -0.81
C ASP A 187 -5.55 -6.15 0.05
N SER A 188 -5.11 -5.56 1.18
CA SER A 188 -4.24 -6.26 2.13
C SER A 188 -4.86 -7.52 2.70
N TRP A 189 -6.17 -7.52 3.00
CA TRP A 189 -6.88 -8.71 3.47
C TRP A 189 -6.87 -9.81 2.42
N LEU A 190 -7.13 -9.48 1.17
CA LEU A 190 -7.11 -10.45 0.06
C LEU A 190 -5.72 -11.04 -0.14
N GLU A 191 -4.68 -10.19 -0.13
CA GLU A 191 -3.30 -10.62 -0.36
C GLU A 191 -2.67 -11.37 0.83
N LEU A 192 -2.98 -10.98 2.08
CA LEU A 192 -2.30 -11.52 3.28
C LEU A 192 -3.09 -12.61 4.00
N ALA A 193 -4.41 -12.63 3.85
CA ALA A 193 -5.25 -13.62 4.51
C ALA A 193 -5.90 -14.57 3.51
N MET A 194 -6.59 -14.07 2.49
CA MET A 194 -7.37 -14.92 1.60
C MET A 194 -6.50 -15.76 0.65
N ALA A 195 -5.52 -15.16 -0.03
CA ALA A 195 -4.66 -15.89 -0.97
C ALA A 195 -3.78 -16.93 -0.26
N PRO A 196 -3.07 -16.65 0.86
CA PRO A 196 -2.33 -17.68 1.58
C PRO A 196 -3.24 -18.77 2.18
N SER A 197 -4.47 -18.40 2.57
CA SER A 197 -5.47 -19.36 3.07
C SER A 197 -5.95 -20.28 1.93
N ALA A 198 -6.09 -19.76 0.72
CA ALA A 198 -6.40 -20.55 -0.47
C ALA A 198 -5.25 -21.51 -0.82
N GLU A 199 -4.02 -21.05 -0.79
CA GLU A 199 -2.82 -21.87 -1.05
C GLU A 199 -2.64 -23.03 -0.05
N ALA A 200 -3.18 -22.91 1.16
CA ALA A 200 -3.19 -24.01 2.13
C ALA A 200 -4.08 -25.20 1.67
N ILE A 201 -4.96 -25.00 0.69
CA ILE A 201 -5.87 -26.02 0.16
C ILE A 201 -5.23 -26.67 -1.07
N PRO A 202 -4.95 -27.99 -1.05
CA PRO A 202 -4.19 -28.65 -2.12
C PRO A 202 -4.72 -28.42 -3.55
N ALA A 203 -6.04 -28.37 -3.73
CA ALA A 203 -6.65 -28.14 -5.03
C ALA A 203 -6.38 -26.74 -5.58
N LEU A 204 -6.34 -25.73 -4.68
CA LEU A 204 -6.06 -24.34 -5.04
C LEU A 204 -4.55 -24.10 -5.18
N ALA A 205 -3.71 -24.76 -4.39
CA ALA A 205 -2.26 -24.72 -4.56
C ALA A 205 -1.85 -25.26 -5.96
N ALA A 206 -2.44 -26.39 -6.38
CA ALA A 206 -2.23 -26.93 -7.72
C ALA A 206 -2.73 -26.00 -8.84
N LEU A 207 -3.82 -25.26 -8.58
CA LEU A 207 -4.34 -24.28 -9.52
C LEU A 207 -3.41 -23.06 -9.63
N ALA A 208 -2.83 -22.60 -8.53
CA ALA A 208 -1.86 -21.49 -8.53
C ALA A 208 -0.65 -21.78 -9.42
N GLU A 209 -0.22 -23.06 -9.51
CA GLU A 209 0.88 -23.48 -10.38
C GLU A 209 0.45 -23.63 -11.85
N SER A 210 -0.81 -24.01 -12.12
CA SER A 210 -1.28 -24.39 -13.46
C SER A 210 -2.07 -23.30 -14.18
N ASP A 211 -2.77 -22.42 -13.45
CA ASP A 211 -3.61 -21.34 -13.95
C ASP A 211 -3.68 -20.21 -12.90
N GLU A 212 -2.63 -19.40 -12.85
CA GLU A 212 -2.46 -18.29 -11.89
C GLU A 212 -3.64 -17.30 -11.95
N ASP A 213 -4.11 -16.93 -13.15
CA ASP A 213 -5.23 -15.99 -13.32
C ASP A 213 -6.53 -16.52 -12.70
N ARG A 214 -6.77 -17.83 -12.84
CA ARG A 214 -7.93 -18.48 -12.23
C ARG A 214 -7.80 -18.58 -10.73
N PHE A 215 -6.61 -18.91 -10.23
CA PHE A 215 -6.31 -18.92 -8.80
C PHE A 215 -6.54 -17.52 -8.17
N GLU A 216 -5.95 -16.48 -8.74
CA GLU A 216 -6.11 -15.09 -8.29
C GLU A 216 -7.59 -14.68 -8.24
N THR A 217 -8.37 -15.04 -9.27
CA THR A 217 -9.80 -14.78 -9.29
C THR A 217 -10.53 -15.44 -8.11
N LEU A 218 -10.25 -16.72 -7.84
CA LEU A 218 -10.89 -17.46 -6.75
C LEU A 218 -10.44 -16.98 -5.37
N ALA A 219 -9.12 -16.74 -5.22
CA ALA A 219 -8.54 -16.31 -3.96
C ALA A 219 -9.00 -14.91 -3.54
N HIS A 220 -9.24 -14.02 -4.51
CA HIS A 220 -9.58 -12.62 -4.24
C HIS A 220 -11.08 -12.30 -4.35
N THR A 221 -11.96 -13.28 -4.59
CA THR A 221 -13.39 -13.04 -4.66
C THR A 221 -14.10 -13.45 -3.37
N LEU A 222 -14.51 -12.47 -2.57
CA LEU A 222 -15.30 -12.69 -1.37
C LEU A 222 -16.78 -12.91 -1.70
N ARG A 223 -17.48 -13.61 -0.80
CA ARG A 223 -18.91 -13.84 -0.93
C ARG A 223 -19.73 -12.60 -0.61
N GLU A 224 -20.88 -12.47 -1.28
CA GLU A 224 -21.79 -11.30 -1.22
C GLU A 224 -23.14 -11.63 -0.56
N ASP A 225 -23.26 -12.80 0.06
CA ASP A 225 -24.48 -13.33 0.67
C ASP A 225 -24.69 -12.91 2.14
N GLY A 226 -23.89 -11.93 2.60
CA GLY A 226 -23.94 -11.39 3.94
C GLY A 226 -22.97 -12.07 4.93
N ALA A 227 -22.12 -13.00 4.47
CA ALA A 227 -21.00 -13.50 5.28
C ALA A 227 -19.88 -12.46 5.37
N TRP A 228 -19.62 -11.75 4.28
CA TRP A 228 -18.83 -10.51 4.31
C TRP A 228 -19.76 -9.30 4.15
N VAL A 229 -19.55 -8.27 4.96
CA VAL A 229 -20.34 -7.03 4.97
C VAL A 229 -19.43 -5.84 4.87
N ASP A 230 -19.53 -5.09 3.78
CA ASP A 230 -18.77 -3.85 3.59
C ASP A 230 -19.23 -2.77 4.59
N SER A 231 -18.30 -2.26 5.41
CA SER A 231 -18.59 -1.38 6.55
C SER A 231 -18.04 0.04 6.38
N GLY A 232 -17.63 0.41 5.16
CA GLY A 232 -17.02 1.70 4.87
C GLY A 232 -15.52 1.76 5.23
N GLU A 233 -14.91 2.90 4.93
CA GLU A 233 -13.45 3.13 5.05
C GLU A 233 -12.99 3.41 6.50
N ASN A 234 -13.91 3.56 7.44
CA ASN A 234 -13.58 3.93 8.80
C ASN A 234 -13.62 2.71 9.73
N ASP A 235 -12.45 2.18 10.10
CA ASP A 235 -12.30 1.03 10.97
C ASP A 235 -12.96 1.20 12.33
N ASN A 236 -13.09 2.42 12.86
CA ASN A 236 -13.84 2.67 14.09
C ASN A 236 -15.34 2.33 13.96
N ALA A 237 -15.91 2.42 12.76
CA ALA A 237 -17.29 1.99 12.53
C ALA A 237 -17.43 0.47 12.65
N ILE A 238 -16.42 -0.28 12.22
CA ILE A 238 -16.37 -1.74 12.40
C ILE A 238 -16.31 -2.08 13.88
N VAL A 239 -15.40 -1.47 14.65
CA VAL A 239 -15.28 -1.66 16.10
C VAL A 239 -16.61 -1.40 16.81
N GLN A 240 -17.29 -0.30 16.48
CA GLN A 240 -18.61 0.03 17.05
C GLN A 240 -19.68 -1.00 16.67
N THR A 241 -19.62 -1.55 15.46
CA THR A 241 -20.56 -2.58 15.00
C THR A 241 -20.40 -3.87 15.78
N LEU A 242 -19.17 -4.31 16.04
CA LEU A 242 -18.89 -5.51 16.83
C LEU A 242 -19.48 -5.44 18.24
N THR A 243 -19.40 -4.27 18.89
CA THR A 243 -19.98 -4.08 20.24
C THR A 243 -21.52 -4.11 20.27
N ARG A 244 -22.17 -3.89 19.12
CA ARG A 244 -23.63 -3.86 19.00
C ARG A 244 -24.22 -5.11 18.36
N THR A 245 -23.37 -5.96 17.77
CA THR A 245 -23.77 -7.15 17.02
C THR A 245 -23.06 -8.38 17.58
N PRO A 246 -23.51 -8.92 18.72
CA PRO A 246 -22.88 -10.08 19.35
C PRO A 246 -22.77 -11.27 18.39
N GLY A 247 -21.63 -11.93 18.39
CA GLY A 247 -21.36 -13.09 17.54
C GLY A 247 -20.86 -12.76 16.13
N SER A 248 -20.78 -11.48 15.76
CA SER A 248 -20.10 -11.04 14.53
C SER A 248 -18.59 -10.93 14.72
N THR A 249 -17.87 -11.01 13.63
CA THR A 249 -16.42 -10.75 13.55
C THR A 249 -16.16 -9.51 12.71
N GLY A 250 -14.99 -8.90 12.84
CA GLY A 250 -14.59 -7.74 12.04
C GLY A 250 -13.14 -7.83 11.62
N VAL A 251 -12.83 -7.26 10.46
CA VAL A 251 -11.48 -7.16 9.91
C VAL A 251 -11.12 -5.68 9.81
N PHE A 252 -10.00 -5.30 10.41
CA PHE A 252 -9.49 -3.93 10.42
C PHE A 252 -8.02 -3.88 10.85
N GLY A 253 -7.40 -2.70 10.75
CA GLY A 253 -5.99 -2.50 11.08
C GLY A 253 -5.68 -2.71 12.57
N TYR A 254 -4.54 -3.31 12.86
CA TYR A 254 -4.05 -3.57 14.24
C TYR A 254 -4.00 -2.31 15.11
N SER A 255 -3.66 -1.16 14.54
CA SER A 255 -3.61 0.10 15.30
C SER A 255 -4.96 0.49 15.91
N PHE A 256 -6.07 0.12 15.26
CA PHE A 256 -7.42 0.33 15.79
C PHE A 256 -7.77 -0.68 16.89
N LEU A 257 -7.22 -1.90 16.84
CA LEU A 257 -7.31 -2.85 17.96
C LEU A 257 -6.61 -2.28 19.19
N GLU A 258 -5.39 -1.75 19.06
CA GLU A 258 -4.65 -1.16 20.19
C GLU A 258 -5.45 -0.02 20.86
N GLN A 259 -6.07 0.85 20.07
CA GLN A 259 -6.86 1.99 20.55
C GLN A 259 -8.18 1.57 21.22
N ASN A 260 -8.72 0.38 20.88
CA ASN A 260 -10.03 -0.10 21.31
C ASN A 260 -9.97 -1.45 22.05
N ASN A 261 -8.85 -1.82 22.63
CA ASN A 261 -8.61 -3.11 23.27
C ASN A 261 -9.50 -3.38 24.51
N ASN A 262 -10.17 -2.36 25.02
CA ASN A 262 -11.18 -2.46 26.07
C ASN A 262 -12.57 -2.86 25.53
N LEU A 263 -12.84 -2.73 24.24
CA LEU A 263 -14.11 -3.00 23.58
C LEU A 263 -14.09 -4.30 22.75
N VAL A 264 -12.99 -4.55 22.08
CA VAL A 264 -12.80 -5.66 21.14
C VAL A 264 -11.55 -6.47 21.48
N LYS A 265 -11.49 -7.71 21.01
CA LYS A 265 -10.30 -8.56 21.08
C LYS A 265 -10.03 -9.20 19.73
N ALA A 266 -8.75 -9.33 19.39
CA ALA A 266 -8.33 -10.09 18.21
C ALA A 266 -8.20 -11.58 18.54
N HIS A 267 -8.12 -12.37 17.49
CA HIS A 267 -7.97 -13.82 17.53
C HIS A 267 -6.69 -14.27 16.86
N SER A 268 -6.17 -15.43 17.25
CA SER A 268 -4.97 -15.99 16.65
C SER A 268 -5.25 -16.51 15.24
N VAL A 269 -4.23 -16.38 14.37
CA VAL A 269 -4.19 -17.03 13.07
C VAL A 269 -2.94 -17.90 13.03
N ASN A 270 -3.11 -19.17 12.69
CA ASN A 270 -2.05 -20.20 12.76
C ASN A 270 -1.38 -20.28 14.16
N GLY A 271 -2.17 -20.07 15.22
CA GLY A 271 -1.69 -20.08 16.59
C GLY A 271 -0.96 -18.82 17.05
N VAL A 272 -0.76 -17.82 16.16
CA VAL A 272 -0.06 -16.58 16.49
C VAL A 272 -1.06 -15.45 16.74
N MET A 273 -0.94 -14.78 17.89
CA MET A 273 -1.74 -13.60 18.21
C MET A 273 -1.13 -12.34 17.57
N PRO A 274 -1.98 -11.42 17.06
CA PRO A 274 -1.49 -10.12 16.59
C PRO A 274 -1.05 -9.26 17.77
N THR A 275 0.23 -9.04 17.87
CA THR A 275 0.86 -8.10 18.81
C THR A 275 1.85 -7.24 18.02
N LEU A 276 2.25 -6.11 18.59
CA LEU A 276 3.29 -5.29 17.96
C LEU A 276 4.57 -6.10 17.69
N GLU A 277 4.93 -7.01 18.61
CA GLU A 277 6.11 -7.85 18.50
C GLU A 277 5.98 -8.88 17.37
N THR A 278 4.87 -9.63 17.30
CA THR A 278 4.64 -10.66 16.26
C THR A 278 4.43 -10.07 14.88
N ILE A 279 3.88 -8.86 14.79
CA ILE A 279 3.78 -8.09 13.54
C ILE A 279 5.16 -7.60 13.11
N ALA A 280 5.94 -7.02 14.02
CA ALA A 280 7.25 -6.47 13.72
C ALA A 280 8.27 -7.57 13.34
N SER A 281 8.17 -8.75 13.95
CA SER A 281 9.01 -9.91 13.61
C SER A 281 8.57 -10.62 12.32
N GLY A 282 7.34 -10.39 11.84
CA GLY A 282 6.74 -11.12 10.73
C GLY A 282 6.21 -12.51 11.10
N GLU A 283 6.12 -12.82 12.40
CA GLU A 283 5.56 -14.09 12.88
C GLU A 283 4.04 -14.13 12.70
N TYR A 284 3.36 -12.98 12.89
CA TYR A 284 1.92 -12.88 12.64
C TYR A 284 1.65 -12.87 11.13
N PRO A 285 0.90 -13.86 10.60
CA PRO A 285 0.84 -14.09 9.15
C PRO A 285 0.11 -12.98 8.38
N ILE A 286 -0.86 -12.29 8.99
CA ILE A 286 -1.60 -11.21 8.32
C ILE A 286 -0.91 -9.87 8.60
N SER A 287 0.38 -9.80 8.28
CA SER A 287 1.18 -8.59 8.41
C SER A 287 2.30 -8.52 7.38
N ARG A 288 2.72 -7.30 7.05
CA ARG A 288 3.84 -7.05 6.14
C ARG A 288 4.54 -5.74 6.41
N SER A 289 5.79 -5.65 6.00
CA SER A 289 6.56 -4.41 6.02
C SER A 289 6.17 -3.49 4.87
N MET A 290 6.10 -2.18 5.16
CA MET A 290 5.84 -1.15 4.16
C MET A 290 7.08 -0.29 3.96
N PHE A 291 7.27 0.15 2.71
CA PHE A 291 8.46 0.88 2.27
C PHE A 291 8.10 2.07 1.40
N ILE A 292 8.99 3.03 1.40
CA ILE A 292 9.13 4.01 0.32
C ILE A 292 10.51 3.88 -0.28
N TYR A 293 10.60 3.92 -1.61
CA TYR A 293 11.85 3.98 -2.36
C TYR A 293 12.00 5.38 -2.93
N VAL A 294 13.08 6.06 -2.58
CA VAL A 294 13.34 7.45 -3.00
C VAL A 294 14.42 7.47 -4.07
N LYS A 295 14.16 8.15 -5.16
CA LYS A 295 15.14 8.38 -6.23
C LYS A 295 16.09 9.49 -5.81
N LYS A 296 17.27 9.12 -5.28
CA LYS A 296 18.25 10.09 -4.77
C LYS A 296 18.72 11.07 -5.83
N GLN A 297 18.74 10.66 -7.10
CA GLN A 297 19.09 11.51 -8.23
C GLN A 297 18.10 12.70 -8.45
N HIS A 298 16.92 12.64 -7.83
CA HIS A 298 15.95 13.73 -7.83
C HIS A 298 16.10 14.68 -6.61
N VAL A 299 16.89 14.30 -5.62
CA VAL A 299 17.20 15.15 -4.46
C VAL A 299 17.99 16.39 -4.92
N GLY A 300 17.55 17.56 -4.49
CA GLY A 300 18.08 18.84 -4.95
C GLY A 300 17.57 19.30 -6.32
N VAL A 301 16.85 18.42 -7.07
CA VAL A 301 16.19 18.74 -8.36
C VAL A 301 14.69 18.93 -8.14
N THR A 302 14.04 18.02 -7.44
CA THR A 302 12.62 18.15 -7.03
C THR A 302 12.55 18.93 -5.72
N PRO A 303 11.96 20.14 -5.73
CA PRO A 303 11.87 20.96 -4.52
C PRO A 303 11.11 20.24 -3.40
N GLY A 304 11.65 20.28 -2.18
CA GLY A 304 10.98 19.74 -0.99
C GLY A 304 11.08 18.22 -0.81
N LEU A 305 11.73 17.47 -1.72
CA LEU A 305 11.77 16.00 -1.65
C LEU A 305 12.38 15.49 -0.34
N GLU A 306 13.53 16.03 0.09
CA GLU A 306 14.16 15.65 1.36
C GLU A 306 13.27 15.95 2.56
N GLN A 307 12.66 17.13 2.58
CA GLN A 307 11.76 17.56 3.66
C GLN A 307 10.53 16.63 3.77
N PHE A 308 9.96 16.25 2.63
CA PHE A 308 8.86 15.30 2.57
C PHE A 308 9.23 13.92 3.14
N VAL A 309 10.39 13.40 2.76
CA VAL A 309 10.90 12.12 3.30
C VAL A 309 11.19 12.23 4.81
N MET A 310 11.73 13.35 5.26
CA MET A 310 11.98 13.60 6.68
C MET A 310 10.69 13.74 7.48
N GLU A 311 9.67 14.40 6.92
CA GLU A 311 8.34 14.49 7.53
C GLU A 311 7.70 13.11 7.62
N PHE A 312 7.79 12.30 6.55
CA PHE A 312 7.27 10.93 6.55
C PHE A 312 7.82 10.11 7.71
N MET A 313 9.11 10.25 8.01
CA MET A 313 9.82 9.49 9.03
C MET A 313 9.91 10.21 10.39
N SER A 314 9.24 11.36 10.55
CA SER A 314 9.26 12.07 11.84
C SER A 314 8.55 11.27 12.94
N ASP A 315 8.93 11.51 14.21
CA ASP A 315 8.23 10.90 15.35
C ASP A 315 6.76 11.30 15.39
N ALA A 316 6.43 12.52 14.96
CA ALA A 316 5.07 13.01 14.88
C ALA A 316 4.24 12.29 13.78
N SER A 317 4.89 11.74 12.79
CA SER A 317 4.27 11.04 11.66
C SER A 317 4.25 9.52 11.89
N ALA A 318 5.40 8.85 11.72
CA ALA A 318 5.54 7.40 11.74
C ALA A 318 5.91 6.84 13.13
N GLY A 319 6.21 7.69 14.10
CA GLY A 319 6.53 7.28 15.47
C GLY A 319 5.30 6.78 16.25
N ARG A 320 5.55 6.19 17.41
CA ARG A 320 4.47 5.74 18.30
C ARG A 320 3.64 6.95 18.78
N GLY A 321 2.33 6.91 18.56
CA GLY A 321 1.43 8.04 18.78
C GLY A 321 1.46 9.08 17.65
N GLY A 322 2.18 8.83 16.58
CA GLY A 322 2.20 9.68 15.39
C GLY A 322 0.89 9.60 14.59
N TYR A 323 0.63 10.64 13.79
CA TYR A 323 -0.65 10.78 13.09
C TYR A 323 -0.92 9.71 12.01
N LEU A 324 0.09 8.93 11.59
CA LEU A 324 -0.12 7.82 10.67
C LEU A 324 -0.76 6.60 11.34
N GLN A 325 -0.66 6.47 12.68
CA GLN A 325 -1.40 5.43 13.41
C GLN A 325 -2.93 5.62 13.30
N ASP A 326 -3.40 6.85 13.14
CA ASP A 326 -4.82 7.14 12.89
C ASP A 326 -5.31 6.62 11.52
N ARG A 327 -4.37 6.25 10.65
CA ARG A 327 -4.60 5.64 9.34
C ARG A 327 -4.30 4.15 9.31
N GLY A 328 -3.94 3.56 10.45
CA GLY A 328 -3.67 2.13 10.58
C GLY A 328 -2.18 1.73 10.53
N LEU A 329 -1.24 2.69 10.40
CA LEU A 329 0.18 2.35 10.43
C LEU A 329 0.54 1.69 11.76
N VAL A 330 1.17 0.51 11.69
CA VAL A 330 1.84 -0.11 12.84
C VAL A 330 3.28 0.42 12.87
N PRO A 331 3.65 1.19 13.93
CA PRO A 331 4.94 1.87 13.98
C PRO A 331 6.10 0.88 14.12
N LEU A 332 7.26 1.29 13.63
CA LEU A 332 8.50 0.56 13.88
C LEU A 332 8.84 0.57 15.38
N PRO A 333 9.52 -0.48 15.89
CA PRO A 333 10.21 -0.41 17.17
C PRO A 333 11.15 0.81 17.21
N ALA A 334 11.31 1.43 18.37
CA ALA A 334 12.03 2.71 18.49
C ALA A 334 13.45 2.69 17.92
N ALA A 335 14.19 1.58 18.10
CA ALA A 335 15.54 1.43 17.55
C ALA A 335 15.54 1.38 16.01
N ASP A 336 14.55 0.66 15.42
CA ASP A 336 14.39 0.56 13.97
C ASP A 336 13.95 1.89 13.37
N LEU A 337 13.02 2.58 14.01
CA LEU A 337 12.61 3.92 13.59
C LEU A 337 13.82 4.88 13.56
N ALA A 338 14.64 4.89 14.61
CA ALA A 338 15.84 5.73 14.67
C ALA A 338 16.83 5.39 13.55
N ALA A 339 17.00 4.10 13.22
CA ALA A 339 17.85 3.66 12.11
C ALA A 339 17.29 4.13 10.76
N GLN A 340 15.97 4.01 10.53
CA GLN A 340 15.33 4.49 9.30
C GLN A 340 15.35 6.02 9.18
N GLN A 341 15.18 6.74 10.27
CA GLN A 341 15.37 8.20 10.32
C GLN A 341 16.81 8.62 9.95
N ALA A 342 17.81 7.87 10.42
CA ALA A 342 19.21 8.12 10.07
C ALA A 342 19.45 7.84 8.58
N ALA A 343 18.92 6.75 8.04
CA ALA A 343 19.01 6.42 6.61
C ALA A 343 18.32 7.47 5.72
N ALA A 344 17.14 7.97 6.15
CA ALA A 344 16.43 9.03 5.47
C ALA A 344 17.22 10.36 5.45
N ARG A 345 17.78 10.78 6.58
CA ARG A 345 18.63 12.00 6.66
C ARG A 345 19.87 11.92 5.80
N ALA A 346 20.51 10.76 5.77
CA ALA A 346 21.74 10.55 5.00
C ALA A 346 21.47 10.23 3.52
N MET A 347 20.20 10.04 3.14
CA MET A 347 19.83 9.49 1.83
C MET A 347 20.69 8.29 1.45
N THR A 348 20.74 7.28 2.37
CA THR A 348 21.60 6.12 2.23
C THR A 348 21.11 5.23 1.09
N VAL A 349 21.95 5.05 0.07
CA VAL A 349 21.64 4.22 -1.10
C VAL A 349 21.62 2.75 -0.69
N MET A 350 20.57 2.03 -1.10
CA MET A 350 20.44 0.60 -0.85
C MET A 350 21.40 -0.22 -1.72
N THR A 351 21.76 -1.39 -1.23
CA THR A 351 22.39 -2.44 -2.04
C THR A 351 21.34 -3.28 -2.76
N ALA A 352 21.74 -3.98 -3.82
CA ALA A 352 20.84 -4.89 -4.50
C ALA A 352 20.18 -5.86 -3.50
N PRO A 353 18.85 -6.05 -3.57
CA PRO A 353 18.18 -7.05 -2.74
C PRO A 353 18.77 -8.44 -3.01
N THR A 354 19.00 -9.20 -1.96
CA THR A 354 19.21 -10.66 -2.08
C THR A 354 17.83 -11.31 -2.12
N GLU A 355 17.61 -12.23 -3.06
CA GLU A 355 16.38 -13.01 -3.17
C GLU A 355 16.01 -13.73 -1.88
#